data_4460bf341eb937a1eaca49901e699133
#
_entry.id   4460bf341eb937a1eaca49901e699133
#
_cell.length_a   1.000
_cell.length_b   1.000
_cell.length_c   1.000
_cell.angle_alpha   90.00
_cell.angle_beta   90.00
_cell.angle_gamma   90.00
#
_symmetry.space_group_name_H-M   'P 1'
#
loop_
_entity.id
_entity.type
_entity.pdbx_description
1 polymer ?
#
loop_
_entity_poly.entity_id
_entity_poly.type
_entity_poly.pdbx_seq_one_letter_code
_entity_poly.pdbx_strand_id
1 'polypeptide(L)'
;NVRIVSIESGKDFQHVFIKTVTANKEFPQILMWENKYLSEKESVLLLGESQLDKVMTDLKVTPHILIGGSSGSGKSVLLKLVLMQCVEKGFEIYIADFKGGVDFYGIWKRKCNIITQQEQLINRLEYIVEELNSRKQLFIDCECANIEQYNKLTDCNFHRIVFACDEIAELLDKTGLDKESKVQIAKIESLLSTIARQGRAFGIHLILATQRPDADILKGQIKNNIDFRICGRADKVLSQIILDNPDGAE
;
A
#
# COMPACT_ATOMS: atom_id res chain seq x y z
N ASN A 1 36.52 5.56 10.61
CA ASN A 1 35.58 4.82 11.47
C ASN A 1 34.46 4.27 10.60
N VAL A 2 34.20 2.97 10.74
CA VAL A 2 33.17 2.23 9.98
C VAL A 2 32.21 1.62 10.98
N ARG A 3 30.90 1.69 10.72
CA ARG A 3 29.87 1.03 11.50
C ARG A 3 29.38 -0.21 10.75
N ILE A 4 29.33 -1.35 11.41
CA ILE A 4 28.71 -2.57 10.87
C ILE A 4 27.20 -2.41 10.96
N VAL A 5 26.50 -2.63 9.85
CA VAL A 5 25.03 -2.51 9.74
C VAL A 5 24.37 -3.89 9.74
N SER A 6 24.96 -4.84 9.00
CA SER A 6 24.47 -6.23 9.02
C SER A 6 25.60 -7.22 8.81
N ILE A 7 25.39 -8.41 9.33
CA ILE A 7 26.24 -9.59 9.12
C ILE A 7 25.32 -10.68 8.56
N GLU A 8 25.57 -11.12 7.35
CA GLU A 8 24.75 -12.11 6.64
C GLU A 8 25.61 -13.33 6.31
N SER A 9 25.03 -14.53 6.40
CA SER A 9 25.71 -15.76 5.96
C SER A 9 25.94 -15.71 4.45
N GLY A 10 27.13 -16.11 4.04
CA GLY A 10 27.48 -16.27 2.63
C GLY A 10 26.79 -17.47 1.98
N LYS A 11 27.11 -17.71 0.72
CA LYS A 11 26.57 -18.85 -0.05
C LYS A 11 27.05 -20.21 0.47
N ASP A 12 28.06 -20.21 1.30
CA ASP A 12 28.61 -21.38 1.96
C ASP A 12 29.02 -21.06 3.41
N PHE A 13 29.33 -22.11 4.21
CA PHE A 13 29.69 -21.97 5.63
C PHE A 13 31.04 -21.28 5.90
N GLN A 14 31.80 -20.97 4.84
CA GLN A 14 33.13 -20.34 4.97
C GLN A 14 33.13 -18.85 4.73
N HIS A 15 32.02 -18.30 4.22
CA HIS A 15 31.91 -16.89 3.88
C HIS A 15 30.83 -16.17 4.68
N VAL A 16 31.16 -14.97 5.11
CA VAL A 16 30.22 -14.05 5.79
C VAL A 16 30.28 -12.71 5.07
N PHE A 17 29.11 -12.18 4.74
CA PHE A 17 29.00 -10.82 4.20
C PHE A 17 28.81 -9.83 5.35
N ILE A 18 29.72 -8.88 5.46
CA ILE A 18 29.62 -7.78 6.44
C ILE A 18 29.32 -6.50 5.67
N LYS A 19 28.10 -5.96 5.86
CA LYS A 19 27.73 -4.65 5.30
C LYS A 19 28.11 -3.56 6.27
N THR A 20 28.85 -2.57 5.79
CA THR A 20 29.37 -1.49 6.61
C THR A 20 29.03 -0.15 6.00
N VAL A 21 28.90 0.88 6.85
CA VAL A 21 28.76 2.29 6.45
C VAL A 21 29.81 3.12 7.14
N THR A 22 30.17 4.25 6.54
CA THR A 22 31.03 5.24 7.21
C THR A 22 30.29 5.78 8.42
N ALA A 23 30.95 5.81 9.58
CA ALA A 23 30.34 6.20 10.86
C ALA A 23 29.75 7.63 10.88
N ASN A 24 30.16 8.47 9.94
CA ASN A 24 29.76 9.88 9.85
C ASN A 24 28.70 10.14 8.76
N LYS A 25 28.07 9.11 8.19
CA LYS A 25 26.95 9.32 7.27
C LYS A 25 25.71 9.69 8.05
N GLU A 26 25.51 10.99 8.22
CA GLU A 26 24.28 11.54 8.79
C GLU A 26 23.19 11.49 7.71
N PHE A 27 21.99 11.05 8.12
CA PHE A 27 20.82 11.17 7.25
C PHE A 27 20.34 12.62 7.28
N PRO A 28 19.92 13.18 6.14
CA PRO A 28 19.20 14.43 6.15
C PRO A 28 17.92 14.26 6.98
N GLN A 29 17.59 15.27 7.77
CA GLN A 29 16.34 15.27 8.54
C GLN A 29 15.11 15.14 7.63
N ILE A 30 15.20 15.63 6.41
CA ILE A 30 14.17 15.57 5.38
C ILE A 30 14.84 15.18 4.08
N LEU A 31 14.38 14.08 3.48
CA LEU A 31 14.76 13.70 2.12
C LEU A 31 13.75 14.33 1.15
N MET A 32 14.19 15.33 0.41
CA MET A 32 13.34 15.98 -0.60
C MET A 32 13.19 15.08 -1.83
N TRP A 33 11.96 15.03 -2.37
CA TRP A 33 11.71 14.30 -3.61
C TRP A 33 12.43 14.94 -4.79
N GLU A 34 13.05 14.10 -5.61
CA GLU A 34 13.61 14.47 -6.92
C GLU A 34 13.15 13.46 -7.96
N ASN A 35 12.93 13.91 -9.21
CA ASN A 35 12.45 13.02 -10.29
C ASN A 35 13.37 11.82 -10.56
N LYS A 36 14.66 11.93 -10.24
CA LYS A 36 15.63 10.81 -10.33
C LYS A 36 15.27 9.62 -9.43
N TYR A 37 14.36 9.81 -8.47
CA TYR A 37 13.87 8.75 -7.58
C TYR A 37 12.70 7.96 -8.18
N LEU A 38 12.05 8.49 -9.23
CA LEU A 38 10.99 7.76 -9.90
C LEU A 38 11.59 6.59 -10.69
N SER A 39 11.19 5.37 -10.37
CA SER A 39 11.64 4.19 -11.09
C SER A 39 11.07 4.16 -12.51
N GLU A 40 11.88 3.80 -13.50
CA GLU A 40 11.44 3.56 -14.89
C GLU A 40 10.49 2.35 -14.99
N LYS A 41 10.62 1.39 -14.07
CA LYS A 41 9.70 0.25 -14.00
C LYS A 41 8.36 0.72 -13.46
N GLU A 42 7.29 0.48 -14.23
CA GLU A 42 5.94 0.93 -13.90
C GLU A 42 5.50 0.51 -12.50
N SER A 43 5.73 -0.74 -12.12
CA SER A 43 5.26 -1.33 -10.87
C SER A 43 6.13 -1.06 -9.65
N VAL A 44 7.33 -0.46 -9.82
CA VAL A 44 8.29 -0.25 -8.73
C VAL A 44 8.12 1.14 -8.11
N LEU A 45 7.94 1.18 -6.79
CA LEU A 45 7.77 2.40 -6.00
C LEU A 45 8.91 2.55 -5.00
N LEU A 46 9.45 3.76 -4.87
CA LEU A 46 10.42 4.12 -3.82
C LEU A 46 9.68 4.46 -2.53
N LEU A 47 10.14 3.91 -1.42
CA LEU A 47 9.61 4.18 -0.08
C LEU A 47 10.53 5.10 0.73
N GLY A 48 11.81 5.10 0.41
CA GLY A 48 12.81 5.90 1.10
C GLY A 48 14.23 5.39 0.88
N GLU A 49 15.15 5.86 1.71
CA GLU A 49 16.53 5.42 1.71
C GLU A 49 16.91 4.87 3.09
N SER A 50 17.63 3.75 3.09
CA SER A 50 18.30 3.21 4.27
C SER A 50 19.77 3.65 4.31
N GLN A 51 20.49 3.25 5.35
CA GLN A 51 21.94 3.52 5.41
C GLN A 51 22.71 2.88 4.26
N LEU A 52 22.21 1.81 3.69
CA LEU A 52 22.87 1.03 2.66
C LEU A 52 22.31 1.31 1.26
N ASP A 53 20.97 1.24 1.14
CA ASP A 53 20.32 1.18 -0.14
C ASP A 53 19.00 1.96 -0.16
N LYS A 54 18.47 2.19 -1.37
CA LYS A 54 17.09 2.64 -1.56
C LYS A 54 16.13 1.52 -1.17
N VAL A 55 15.11 1.86 -0.40
CA VAL A 55 14.02 0.95 -0.03
C VAL A 55 12.92 1.09 -1.07
N MET A 56 12.67 0.04 -1.82
CA MET A 56 11.67 0.00 -2.89
C MET A 56 10.75 -1.20 -2.73
N THR A 57 9.56 -1.11 -3.29
CA THR A 57 8.63 -2.23 -3.44
C THR A 57 8.21 -2.39 -4.89
N ASP A 58 7.93 -3.63 -5.31
CA ASP A 58 7.39 -3.93 -6.63
C ASP A 58 5.97 -4.49 -6.47
N LEU A 59 4.98 -3.76 -6.96
CA LEU A 59 3.57 -4.14 -6.91
C LEU A 59 3.23 -5.44 -7.65
N LYS A 60 4.13 -5.94 -8.49
CA LYS A 60 4.01 -7.28 -9.09
C LYS A 60 4.28 -8.38 -8.08
N VAL A 61 5.16 -8.12 -7.13
CA VAL A 61 5.58 -9.07 -6.09
C VAL A 61 4.73 -8.88 -4.83
N THR A 62 4.63 -7.65 -4.36
CA THR A 62 3.89 -7.26 -3.16
C THR A 62 2.74 -6.31 -3.55
N PRO A 63 1.60 -6.84 -3.99
CA PRO A 63 0.55 -6.07 -4.65
C PRO A 63 -0.17 -5.08 -3.74
N HIS A 64 -0.14 -5.30 -2.44
CA HIS A 64 -0.86 -4.49 -1.46
C HIS A 64 0.09 -4.02 -0.37
N ILE A 65 -0.18 -2.83 0.18
CA ILE A 65 0.66 -2.19 1.19
C ILE A 65 -0.21 -1.84 2.40
N LEU A 66 0.23 -2.24 3.59
CA LEU A 66 -0.32 -1.79 4.87
C LEU A 66 0.69 -0.90 5.58
N ILE A 67 0.28 0.32 5.94
CA ILE A 67 1.11 1.31 6.63
C ILE A 67 0.53 1.55 8.02
N GLY A 68 1.23 1.13 9.04
CA GLY A 68 0.89 1.39 10.44
C GLY A 68 1.80 2.42 11.08
N GLY A 69 1.35 3.04 12.17
CA GLY A 69 2.16 3.95 12.96
C GLY A 69 1.32 4.91 13.78
N SER A 70 1.87 5.37 14.90
CA SER A 70 1.23 6.36 15.77
C SER A 70 1.00 7.70 15.06
N SER A 71 0.21 8.57 15.66
CA SER A 71 0.07 9.95 15.17
C SER A 71 1.43 10.64 15.08
N GLY A 72 1.69 11.35 13.98
CA GLY A 72 2.98 12.02 13.74
C GLY A 72 4.13 11.09 13.33
N SER A 73 3.91 9.80 13.08
CA SER A 73 4.95 8.86 12.62
C SER A 73 5.34 9.01 11.14
N GLY A 74 4.67 9.89 10.39
CA GLY A 74 4.92 10.10 8.96
C GLY A 74 4.07 9.23 8.02
N LYS A 75 3.09 8.48 8.52
CA LYS A 75 2.18 7.61 7.73
C LYS A 75 1.60 8.29 6.49
N SER A 76 0.89 9.41 6.70
CA SER A 76 0.22 10.15 5.62
C SER A 76 1.24 10.75 4.64
N VAL A 77 2.45 11.07 5.08
CA VAL A 77 3.55 11.53 4.20
C VAL A 77 4.01 10.38 3.31
N LEU A 78 4.23 9.20 3.88
CA LEU A 78 4.61 8.01 3.12
C LEU A 78 3.50 7.58 2.15
N LEU A 79 2.24 7.59 2.61
CA LEU A 79 1.09 7.31 1.74
C LEU A 79 1.06 8.27 0.55
N LYS A 80 1.21 9.57 0.78
CA LYS A 80 1.26 10.59 -0.29
C LYS A 80 2.46 10.40 -1.22
N LEU A 81 3.63 10.03 -0.70
CA LEU A 81 4.81 9.71 -1.52
C LEU A 81 4.54 8.55 -2.48
N VAL A 82 3.92 7.49 -1.98
CA VAL A 82 3.55 6.32 -2.79
C VAL A 82 2.52 6.69 -3.85
N LEU A 83 1.44 7.38 -3.44
CA LEU A 83 0.37 7.80 -4.36
C LEU A 83 0.84 8.80 -5.42
N MET A 84 1.75 9.72 -5.07
CA MET A 84 2.35 10.65 -6.04
C MET A 84 3.06 9.88 -7.15
N GLN A 85 3.83 8.86 -6.82
CA GLN A 85 4.50 8.02 -7.83
C GLN A 85 3.48 7.26 -8.69
N CYS A 86 2.37 6.79 -8.10
CA CYS A 86 1.29 6.16 -8.85
C CYS A 86 0.64 7.15 -9.84
N VAL A 87 0.43 8.42 -9.44
CA VAL A 87 -0.06 9.48 -10.32
C VAL A 87 0.89 9.71 -11.50
N GLU A 88 2.20 9.84 -11.24
CA GLU A 88 3.22 10.05 -12.27
C GLU A 88 3.34 8.86 -13.25
N LYS A 89 2.99 7.66 -12.80
CA LYS A 89 2.95 6.44 -13.60
C LYS A 89 1.62 6.20 -14.33
N GLY A 90 0.67 7.13 -14.19
CA GLY A 90 -0.63 7.06 -14.89
C GLY A 90 -1.59 6.05 -14.31
N PHE A 91 -1.47 5.68 -13.04
CA PHE A 91 -2.43 4.78 -12.38
C PHE A 91 -3.76 5.47 -12.16
N GLU A 92 -4.85 4.71 -12.23
CA GLU A 92 -6.15 5.16 -11.79
C GLU A 92 -6.25 5.04 -10.26
N ILE A 93 -6.53 6.16 -9.57
CA ILE A 93 -6.40 6.23 -8.12
C ILE A 93 -7.73 6.65 -7.49
N TYR A 94 -8.17 5.85 -6.52
CA TYR A 94 -9.30 6.09 -5.64
C TYR A 94 -8.80 6.26 -4.21
N ILE A 95 -9.14 7.38 -3.57
CA ILE A 95 -8.69 7.70 -2.21
C ILE A 95 -9.92 7.88 -1.32
N ALA A 96 -10.08 7.03 -0.32
CA ALA A 96 -11.07 7.21 0.73
C ALA A 96 -10.50 8.14 1.83
N ASP A 97 -11.10 9.33 1.95
CA ASP A 97 -10.75 10.34 2.95
C ASP A 97 -12.02 10.85 3.65
N PHE A 98 -12.37 10.20 4.76
CA PHE A 98 -13.57 10.50 5.55
C PHE A 98 -13.39 11.70 6.49
N LYS A 99 -12.21 12.29 6.52
CA LYS A 99 -11.97 13.59 7.19
C LYS A 99 -12.42 14.79 6.33
N GLY A 100 -13.30 14.54 5.35
CA GLY A 100 -13.85 15.57 4.48
C GLY A 100 -12.96 15.98 3.30
N GLY A 101 -11.98 15.17 2.94
CA GLY A 101 -11.06 15.44 1.83
C GLY A 101 -10.03 16.52 2.15
N VAL A 102 -9.79 16.79 3.45
CA VAL A 102 -8.86 17.84 3.91
C VAL A 102 -7.40 17.42 3.66
N ASP A 103 -7.11 16.13 3.76
CA ASP A 103 -5.76 15.61 3.58
C ASP A 103 -5.36 15.51 2.10
N PHE A 104 -6.35 15.43 1.18
CA PHE A 104 -6.14 15.25 -0.26
C PHE A 104 -6.80 16.36 -1.09
N TYR A 105 -6.27 17.59 -0.99
CA TYR A 105 -6.76 18.75 -1.73
C TYR A 105 -5.86 19.11 -2.93
N GLY A 106 -6.27 20.13 -3.71
CA GLY A 106 -5.47 20.68 -4.78
C GLY A 106 -5.19 19.70 -5.92
N ILE A 107 -3.95 19.27 -6.10
CA ILE A 107 -3.53 18.36 -7.16
C ILE A 107 -4.22 16.99 -7.04
N TRP A 108 -4.44 16.51 -5.83
CA TRP A 108 -5.09 15.23 -5.58
C TRP A 108 -6.52 15.18 -6.14
N LYS A 109 -7.32 16.24 -5.93
CA LYS A 109 -8.68 16.34 -6.49
C LYS A 109 -8.72 16.37 -8.02
N ARG A 110 -7.64 16.82 -8.67
CA ARG A 110 -7.54 16.86 -10.13
C ARG A 110 -7.04 15.56 -10.75
N LYS A 111 -6.26 14.78 -10.01
CA LYS A 111 -5.57 13.57 -10.50
C LYS A 111 -6.13 12.27 -9.96
N CYS A 112 -6.91 12.33 -8.88
CA CYS A 112 -7.43 11.16 -8.17
C CYS A 112 -8.93 11.29 -7.92
N ASN A 113 -9.60 10.17 -7.74
CA ASN A 113 -11.00 10.09 -7.34
C ASN A 113 -11.07 10.12 -5.80
N ILE A 114 -11.43 11.26 -5.22
CA ILE A 114 -11.55 11.41 -3.76
C ILE A 114 -12.96 11.00 -3.32
N ILE A 115 -13.04 10.10 -2.36
CA ILE A 115 -14.27 9.51 -1.82
C ILE A 115 -14.39 9.98 -0.37
N THR A 116 -15.47 10.71 -0.06
CA THR A 116 -15.70 11.27 1.28
C THR A 116 -16.98 10.77 1.94
N GLN A 117 -17.76 9.94 1.24
CA GLN A 117 -19.03 9.41 1.70
C GLN A 117 -19.10 7.89 1.54
N GLN A 118 -19.75 7.21 2.47
CA GLN A 118 -19.81 5.76 2.53
C GLN A 118 -20.52 5.13 1.32
N GLU A 119 -21.61 5.74 0.85
CA GLU A 119 -22.32 5.26 -0.33
C GLU A 119 -21.44 5.34 -1.60
N GLN A 120 -20.72 6.46 -1.76
CA GLN A 120 -19.75 6.59 -2.84
C GLN A 120 -18.65 5.55 -2.76
N LEU A 121 -18.18 5.23 -1.54
CA LEU A 121 -17.17 4.19 -1.33
C LEU A 121 -17.64 2.83 -1.81
N ILE A 122 -18.85 2.42 -1.42
CA ILE A 122 -19.42 1.14 -1.83
C ILE A 122 -19.49 1.07 -3.36
N ASN A 123 -20.05 2.09 -4.01
CA ASN A 123 -20.20 2.15 -5.46
C ASN A 123 -18.83 2.09 -6.18
N ARG A 124 -17.79 2.72 -5.63
CA ARG A 124 -16.45 2.68 -6.21
C ARG A 124 -15.73 1.35 -6.00
N LEU A 125 -15.89 0.74 -4.84
CA LEU A 125 -15.35 -0.60 -4.60
C LEU A 125 -16.05 -1.66 -5.46
N GLU A 126 -17.36 -1.53 -5.68
CA GLU A 126 -18.11 -2.40 -6.62
C GLU A 126 -17.57 -2.24 -8.03
N TYR A 127 -17.40 -1.01 -8.51
CA TYR A 127 -16.78 -0.73 -9.81
C TYR A 127 -15.39 -1.38 -9.94
N ILE A 128 -14.53 -1.26 -8.92
CA ILE A 128 -13.20 -1.88 -8.95
C ILE A 128 -13.29 -3.42 -9.03
N VAL A 129 -14.25 -4.02 -8.33
CA VAL A 129 -14.46 -5.48 -8.38
C VAL A 129 -15.07 -5.91 -9.72
N GLU A 130 -15.95 -5.13 -10.31
CA GLU A 130 -16.48 -5.36 -11.67
C GLU A 130 -15.36 -5.28 -12.72
N GLU A 131 -14.49 -4.28 -12.62
CA GLU A 131 -13.32 -4.14 -13.48
C GLU A 131 -12.34 -5.32 -13.30
N LEU A 132 -12.13 -5.79 -12.07
CA LEU A 132 -11.36 -7.01 -11.81
C LEU A 132 -11.94 -8.23 -12.55
N ASN A 133 -13.26 -8.42 -12.47
CA ASN A 133 -13.94 -9.54 -13.13
C ASN A 133 -13.90 -9.39 -14.66
N SER A 134 -14.03 -8.18 -15.18
CA SER A 134 -13.90 -7.88 -16.61
C SER A 134 -12.50 -8.22 -17.11
N ARG A 135 -11.45 -7.74 -16.44
CA ARG A 135 -10.05 -8.07 -16.77
C ARG A 135 -9.79 -9.57 -16.69
N LYS A 136 -10.35 -10.24 -15.69
CA LYS A 136 -10.22 -11.68 -15.53
C LYS A 136 -10.75 -12.43 -16.76
N GLN A 137 -11.92 -12.04 -17.26
CA GLN A 137 -12.49 -12.66 -18.45
C GLN A 137 -11.62 -12.41 -19.69
N LEU A 138 -11.19 -11.16 -19.90
CA LEU A 138 -10.31 -10.81 -21.00
C LEU A 138 -8.97 -11.56 -20.97
N PHE A 139 -8.39 -11.76 -19.78
CA PHE A 139 -7.13 -12.49 -19.65
C PHE A 139 -7.31 -13.99 -19.93
N ILE A 140 -8.47 -14.56 -19.57
CA ILE A 140 -8.81 -15.94 -19.92
C ILE A 140 -8.95 -16.07 -21.44
N ASP A 141 -9.68 -15.16 -22.08
CA ASP A 141 -9.95 -15.19 -23.53
C ASP A 141 -8.66 -15.01 -24.36
N CYS A 142 -7.69 -14.27 -23.82
CA CYS A 142 -6.38 -14.03 -24.45
C CYS A 142 -5.27 -14.95 -23.95
N GLU A 143 -5.56 -15.95 -23.11
CA GLU A 143 -4.58 -16.85 -22.49
C GLU A 143 -3.43 -16.12 -21.78
N CYS A 144 -3.74 -14.97 -21.13
CA CYS A 144 -2.77 -14.14 -20.42
C CYS A 144 -2.84 -14.40 -18.91
N ALA A 145 -1.70 -14.47 -18.25
CA ALA A 145 -1.62 -14.70 -16.80
C ALA A 145 -1.68 -13.40 -15.98
N ASN A 146 -1.40 -12.25 -16.58
CA ASN A 146 -1.31 -10.97 -15.85
C ASN A 146 -1.45 -9.77 -16.80
N ILE A 147 -1.60 -8.58 -16.20
CA ILE A 147 -1.79 -7.31 -16.92
C ILE A 147 -0.63 -6.99 -17.90
N GLU A 148 0.62 -7.33 -17.54
CA GLU A 148 1.77 -7.06 -18.39
C GLU A 148 1.75 -7.90 -19.67
N GLN A 149 1.39 -9.19 -19.54
CA GLN A 149 1.26 -10.06 -20.69
C GLN A 149 0.10 -9.62 -21.58
N TYR A 150 -1.05 -9.26 -20.99
CA TYR A 150 -2.19 -8.77 -21.73
C TYR A 150 -1.88 -7.48 -22.49
N ASN A 151 -1.30 -6.48 -21.83
CA ASN A 151 -0.92 -5.21 -22.46
C ASN A 151 0.07 -5.43 -23.62
N LYS A 152 1.05 -6.32 -23.42
CA LYS A 152 2.04 -6.63 -24.45
C LYS A 152 1.44 -7.37 -25.66
N LEU A 153 0.46 -8.26 -25.42
CA LEU A 153 -0.15 -9.07 -26.48
C LEU A 153 -1.13 -8.26 -27.33
N THR A 154 -1.91 -7.38 -26.69
CA THR A 154 -3.06 -6.71 -27.32
C THR A 154 -2.79 -5.28 -27.74
N ASP A 155 -1.59 -4.75 -27.48
CA ASP A 155 -1.26 -3.32 -27.56
C ASP A 155 -2.22 -2.41 -26.76
N CYS A 156 -3.04 -3.02 -25.89
CA CYS A 156 -3.84 -2.29 -24.91
C CYS A 156 -2.94 -1.74 -23.81
N ASN A 157 -3.32 -0.60 -23.28
CA ASN A 157 -2.61 0.01 -22.16
C ASN A 157 -3.52 0.07 -20.94
N PHE A 158 -3.88 -1.11 -20.39
CA PHE A 158 -4.57 -1.13 -19.12
C PHE A 158 -3.69 -0.53 -18.03
N HIS A 159 -4.18 0.54 -17.43
CA HIS A 159 -3.53 1.14 -16.28
C HIS A 159 -3.81 0.32 -15.01
N ARG A 160 -2.86 0.39 -14.07
CA ARG A 160 -3.08 -0.16 -12.74
C ARG A 160 -4.10 0.69 -12.00
N ILE A 161 -4.87 0.04 -11.14
CA ILE A 161 -5.85 0.69 -10.25
C ILE A 161 -5.33 0.61 -8.82
N VAL A 162 -5.37 1.73 -8.12
CA VAL A 162 -5.02 1.82 -6.71
C VAL A 162 -6.21 2.31 -5.91
N PHE A 163 -6.63 1.54 -4.92
CA PHE A 163 -7.49 2.01 -3.86
C PHE A 163 -6.66 2.31 -2.62
N ALA A 164 -6.75 3.53 -2.11
CA ALA A 164 -6.02 4.01 -0.95
C ALA A 164 -6.94 4.52 0.15
N CYS A 165 -6.50 4.35 1.41
CA CYS A 165 -7.20 4.89 2.57
C CYS A 165 -6.17 5.30 3.63
N ASP A 166 -6.28 6.54 4.16
CA ASP A 166 -5.36 7.05 5.20
C ASP A 166 -5.68 6.50 6.59
N GLU A 167 -6.95 6.15 6.87
CA GLU A 167 -7.35 5.53 8.13
C GLU A 167 -8.42 4.45 7.89
N ILE A 168 -7.95 3.22 7.67
CA ILE A 168 -8.87 2.10 7.39
C ILE A 168 -9.77 1.77 8.58
N ALA A 169 -9.35 2.10 9.80
CA ALA A 169 -10.15 1.90 10.99
C ALA A 169 -11.45 2.73 10.96
N GLU A 170 -11.43 3.95 10.39
CA GLU A 170 -12.64 4.76 10.25
C GLU A 170 -13.66 4.13 9.29
N LEU A 171 -13.20 3.36 8.30
CA LEU A 171 -14.09 2.68 7.36
C LEU A 171 -14.73 1.41 7.90
N LEU A 172 -14.04 0.72 8.80
CA LEU A 172 -14.40 -0.63 9.22
C LEU A 172 -14.89 -0.72 10.67
N ASP A 173 -14.86 0.37 11.43
CA ASP A 173 -15.34 0.41 12.81
C ASP A 173 -16.88 0.23 12.86
N LYS A 174 -17.32 -0.82 13.53
CA LYS A 174 -18.74 -1.17 13.74
C LYS A 174 -19.29 -0.75 15.09
N THR A 175 -18.48 -0.10 15.91
CA THR A 175 -18.80 0.25 17.29
C THR A 175 -19.96 1.24 17.33
N GLY A 176 -21.02 0.92 18.08
CA GLY A 176 -22.16 1.81 18.28
C GLY A 176 -23.08 2.00 17.07
N LEU A 177 -22.80 1.34 15.94
CA LEU A 177 -23.61 1.48 14.72
C LEU A 177 -24.90 0.64 14.79
N ASP A 178 -25.92 1.07 14.05
CA ASP A 178 -27.14 0.33 13.81
C ASP A 178 -26.92 -0.89 12.90
N LYS A 179 -27.98 -1.68 12.71
CA LYS A 179 -27.90 -2.92 11.93
C LYS A 179 -27.63 -2.66 10.45
N GLU A 180 -28.20 -1.61 9.90
CA GLU A 180 -28.05 -1.27 8.47
C GLU A 180 -26.63 -0.81 8.15
N SER A 181 -26.08 0.09 8.95
CA SER A 181 -24.69 0.53 8.84
C SER A 181 -23.69 -0.62 8.98
N LYS A 182 -23.94 -1.57 9.89
CA LYS A 182 -23.11 -2.78 10.02
C LYS A 182 -23.12 -3.65 8.77
N VAL A 183 -24.26 -3.75 8.08
CA VAL A 183 -24.37 -4.49 6.82
C VAL A 183 -23.56 -3.79 5.72
N GLN A 184 -23.61 -2.45 5.64
CA GLN A 184 -22.82 -1.69 4.68
C GLN A 184 -21.32 -1.86 4.91
N ILE A 185 -20.86 -1.81 6.16
CA ILE A 185 -19.44 -2.07 6.47
C ILE A 185 -19.04 -3.51 6.12
N ALA A 186 -19.90 -4.50 6.40
CA ALA A 186 -19.63 -5.88 6.01
C ALA A 186 -19.49 -6.04 4.47
N LYS A 187 -20.24 -5.26 3.70
CA LYS A 187 -20.12 -5.19 2.24
C LYS A 187 -18.77 -4.59 1.83
N ILE A 188 -18.34 -3.49 2.45
CA ILE A 188 -17.02 -2.87 2.22
C ILE A 188 -15.90 -3.89 2.52
N GLU A 189 -15.95 -4.56 3.67
CA GLU A 189 -14.98 -5.60 4.05
C GLU A 189 -14.89 -6.71 2.99
N SER A 190 -16.04 -7.17 2.48
CA SER A 190 -16.11 -8.22 1.47
C SER A 190 -15.47 -7.79 0.15
N LEU A 191 -15.74 -6.57 -0.31
CA LEU A 191 -15.18 -6.00 -1.53
C LEU A 191 -13.65 -5.82 -1.40
N LEU A 192 -13.17 -5.24 -0.30
CA LEU A 192 -11.73 -5.11 -0.02
C LEU A 192 -11.04 -6.47 0.06
N SER A 193 -11.66 -7.46 0.71
CA SER A 193 -11.14 -8.82 0.79
C SER A 193 -11.04 -9.48 -0.59
N THR A 194 -11.99 -9.22 -1.49
CA THR A 194 -11.96 -9.71 -2.87
C THR A 194 -10.79 -9.12 -3.64
N ILE A 195 -10.59 -7.81 -3.55
CA ILE A 195 -9.46 -7.11 -4.17
C ILE A 195 -8.13 -7.63 -3.61
N ALA A 196 -8.01 -7.77 -2.28
CA ALA A 196 -6.79 -8.25 -1.63
C ALA A 196 -6.38 -9.67 -2.10
N ARG A 197 -7.36 -10.55 -2.33
CA ARG A 197 -7.09 -11.93 -2.76
C ARG A 197 -6.80 -12.08 -4.24
N GLN A 198 -7.38 -11.23 -5.09
CA GLN A 198 -7.38 -11.46 -6.53
C GLN A 198 -6.70 -10.34 -7.34
N GLY A 199 -6.54 -9.12 -6.79
CA GLY A 199 -6.12 -7.92 -7.52
C GLY A 199 -4.77 -8.01 -8.21
N ARG A 200 -3.82 -8.81 -7.67
CA ARG A 200 -2.42 -8.86 -8.11
C ARG A 200 -2.26 -9.05 -9.62
N ALA A 201 -2.82 -10.09 -10.17
CA ALA A 201 -2.68 -10.43 -11.60
C ALA A 201 -3.31 -9.37 -12.52
N PHE A 202 -4.36 -8.71 -12.04
CA PHE A 202 -5.14 -7.75 -12.81
C PHE A 202 -4.69 -6.30 -12.63
N GLY A 203 -3.57 -6.07 -11.90
CA GLY A 203 -3.01 -4.75 -11.67
C GLY A 203 -3.88 -3.87 -10.75
N ILE A 204 -4.57 -4.48 -9.79
CA ILE A 204 -5.42 -3.77 -8.81
C ILE A 204 -4.82 -3.90 -7.42
N HIS A 205 -4.59 -2.77 -6.77
CA HIS A 205 -3.77 -2.68 -5.57
C HIS A 205 -4.49 -1.96 -4.43
N LEU A 206 -4.26 -2.40 -3.19
CA LEU A 206 -4.69 -1.73 -1.97
C LEU A 206 -3.49 -1.08 -1.28
N ILE A 207 -3.61 0.19 -0.91
CA ILE A 207 -2.65 0.91 -0.08
C ILE A 207 -3.40 1.46 1.12
N LEU A 208 -3.34 0.75 2.23
CA LEU A 208 -4.13 1.02 3.42
C LEU A 208 -3.24 1.54 4.54
N ALA A 209 -3.68 2.59 5.23
CA ALA A 209 -2.99 3.08 6.40
C ALA A 209 -3.89 3.04 7.64
N THR A 210 -3.30 2.92 8.82
CA THR A 210 -4.00 2.99 10.11
C THR A 210 -3.09 3.46 11.24
N GLN A 211 -3.65 4.20 12.16
CA GLN A 211 -3.01 4.59 13.43
C GLN A 211 -3.64 3.90 14.65
N ARG A 212 -4.76 3.20 14.45
CA ARG A 212 -5.47 2.52 15.54
C ARG A 212 -5.07 1.05 15.60
N PRO A 213 -4.53 0.61 16.75
CA PRO A 213 -4.19 -0.78 16.96
C PRO A 213 -5.43 -1.57 17.40
N ASP A 214 -6.32 -1.86 16.45
CA ASP A 214 -7.46 -2.74 16.74
C ASP A 214 -7.44 -3.92 15.77
N ALA A 215 -7.12 -5.08 16.32
CA ALA A 215 -7.07 -6.33 15.57
C ALA A 215 -8.45 -6.75 15.03
N ASP A 216 -9.54 -6.31 15.68
CA ASP A 216 -10.89 -6.63 15.27
C ASP A 216 -11.37 -5.79 14.08
N ILE A 217 -10.76 -4.62 13.87
CA ILE A 217 -11.10 -3.72 12.77
C ILE A 217 -10.53 -4.24 11.45
N LEU A 218 -9.24 -4.59 11.41
CA LEU A 218 -8.63 -5.14 10.20
C LEU A 218 -8.64 -6.66 10.24
N LYS A 219 -9.78 -7.25 9.84
CA LYS A 219 -9.96 -8.70 9.87
C LYS A 219 -8.89 -9.46 9.12
N GLY A 220 -8.56 -10.65 9.62
CA GLY A 220 -7.54 -11.53 9.06
C GLY A 220 -7.65 -11.79 7.56
N GLN A 221 -8.86 -11.80 6.99
CA GLN A 221 -9.05 -11.99 5.55
C GLN A 221 -8.46 -10.87 4.70
N ILE A 222 -8.45 -9.61 5.16
CA ILE A 222 -7.79 -8.50 4.46
C ILE A 222 -6.30 -8.51 4.81
N LYS A 223 -5.98 -8.50 6.11
CA LYS A 223 -4.60 -8.41 6.61
C LYS A 223 -3.71 -9.54 6.08
N ASN A 224 -4.22 -10.79 6.06
CA ASN A 224 -3.46 -11.97 5.62
C ASN A 224 -3.16 -11.98 4.11
N ASN A 225 -3.81 -11.13 3.33
CA ASN A 225 -3.53 -10.96 1.90
C ASN A 225 -2.72 -9.69 1.61
N ILE A 226 -2.25 -8.98 2.65
CA ILE A 226 -1.34 -7.84 2.52
C ILE A 226 0.00 -8.23 3.14
N ASP A 227 0.90 -8.72 2.29
CA ASP A 227 2.21 -9.24 2.74
C ASP A 227 3.21 -8.11 3.00
N PHE A 228 3.07 -6.97 2.32
CA PHE A 228 3.98 -5.86 2.50
C PHE A 228 3.46 -4.87 3.55
N ARG A 229 4.14 -4.84 4.69
CA ARG A 229 3.71 -4.08 5.85
C ARG A 229 4.83 -3.15 6.32
N ILE A 230 4.47 -1.91 6.57
CA ILE A 230 5.37 -0.87 7.04
C ILE A 230 4.84 -0.40 8.38
N CYS A 231 5.69 -0.43 9.40
CA CYS A 231 5.40 0.14 10.70
C CYS A 231 6.31 1.35 10.94
N GLY A 232 5.73 2.53 11.05
CA GLY A 232 6.41 3.71 11.55
C GLY A 232 6.56 3.62 13.08
N ARG A 233 6.91 4.73 13.73
CA ARG A 233 6.97 4.76 15.20
C ARG A 233 5.68 4.23 15.81
N ALA A 234 5.80 3.23 16.69
CA ALA A 234 4.67 2.49 17.24
C ALA A 234 4.98 2.02 18.67
N ASP A 235 3.96 1.77 19.46
CA ASP A 235 4.08 0.97 20.65
C ASP A 235 4.09 -0.54 20.31
N LYS A 236 4.32 -1.38 21.33
CA LYS A 236 4.39 -2.84 21.14
C LYS A 236 3.07 -3.43 20.59
N VAL A 237 1.92 -2.88 20.97
CA VAL A 237 0.61 -3.37 20.56
C VAL A 237 0.40 -3.08 19.09
N LEU A 238 0.63 -1.85 18.66
CA LEU A 238 0.50 -1.44 17.26
C LEU A 238 1.49 -2.20 16.37
N SER A 239 2.75 -2.34 16.82
CA SER A 239 3.74 -3.15 16.10
C SER A 239 3.29 -4.60 15.92
N GLN A 240 2.82 -5.24 17.00
CA GLN A 240 2.29 -6.61 16.95
C GLN A 240 1.10 -6.74 15.99
N ILE A 241 0.23 -5.74 15.92
CA ILE A 241 -0.91 -5.76 15.02
C ILE A 241 -0.49 -5.57 13.57
N ILE A 242 0.45 -4.69 13.27
CA ILE A 242 0.88 -4.42 11.90
C ILE A 242 1.85 -5.49 11.39
N LEU A 243 2.91 -5.79 12.15
CA LEU A 243 4.03 -6.63 11.71
C LEU A 243 3.93 -8.09 12.17
N ASP A 244 2.96 -8.44 13.02
CA ASP A 244 2.85 -9.71 13.74
C ASP A 244 4.05 -9.98 14.70
N ASN A 245 4.83 -8.94 15.00
CA ASN A 245 5.93 -8.96 15.96
C ASN A 245 6.11 -7.57 16.63
N PRO A 246 6.85 -7.46 17.75
CA PRO A 246 7.06 -6.19 18.45
C PRO A 246 8.23 -5.34 17.92
N ASP A 247 8.88 -5.73 16.82
CA ASP A 247 10.16 -5.15 16.38
C ASP A 247 10.05 -3.70 15.88
N GLY A 248 8.85 -3.24 15.55
CA GLY A 248 8.59 -1.85 15.19
C GLY A 248 8.32 -0.92 16.40
N ALA A 249 8.39 -1.45 17.64
CA ALA A 249 8.16 -0.64 18.83
C ALA A 249 9.44 0.10 19.26
N GLU A 250 9.27 1.38 19.61
CA GLU A 250 10.28 2.23 20.24
C GLU A 250 10.05 2.31 21.76
#